data_5e4def2741aba54b0de56a61ed5bcd5b
#
_entry.id   5e4def2741aba54b0de56a61ed5bcd5b
#
_cell.length_a   1.000
_cell.length_b   1.000
_cell.length_c   1.000
_cell.angle_alpha   90.00
_cell.angle_beta   90.00
_cell.angle_gamma   90.00
#
_symmetry.space_group_name_H-M   'P 1'
#
loop_
_entity.id
_entity.type
_entity.pdbx_description
1 polymer ?
#
loop_
_entity_poly.entity_id
_entity_poly.type
_entity_poly.pdbx_seq_one_letter_code
_entity_poly.pdbx_strand_id
1 'polypeptide(L)'
;MEWTNSIEAKTRFTFVFASIKKSDENMLLLDKQLLKFLFVGIANTLVGCGLMFILYNCFGISYWFSSACNYLTGGILSYFLNKYFTFQNKQKSLKQVIYFIVNLAICYFLAYFIAKKSVYFILSTQSEKFRDNVALLSGMCIYTALNYLGQRLIVFNHKENSTKNEARK
;
A
#
# COMPACT_ATOMS: atom_id res chain seq x y z
N MET A 1 45.02 17.28 -25.35
CA MET A 1 43.65 16.82 -25.73
C MET A 1 43.25 15.45 -25.16
N GLU A 2 44.20 14.55 -24.85
CA GLU A 2 43.88 13.23 -24.27
C GLU A 2 43.52 13.26 -22.75
N TRP A 3 44.03 14.18 -21.99
CA TRP A 3 43.79 14.27 -20.53
C TRP A 3 42.36 14.68 -20.16
N THR A 4 41.70 15.49 -20.97
CA THR A 4 40.31 15.91 -20.74
C THR A 4 39.33 14.74 -20.95
N ASN A 5 39.57 13.90 -21.95
CA ASN A 5 38.73 12.72 -22.24
C ASN A 5 38.80 11.66 -21.10
N SER A 6 39.96 11.51 -20.47
CA SER A 6 40.16 10.57 -19.34
C SER A 6 39.39 11.01 -18.09
N ILE A 7 39.36 12.32 -17.79
CA ILE A 7 38.63 12.87 -16.64
C ILE A 7 37.13 12.79 -16.86
N GLU A 8 36.65 13.13 -18.05
CA GLU A 8 35.22 12.99 -18.38
C GLU A 8 34.72 11.53 -18.34
N ALA A 9 35.50 10.58 -18.86
CA ALA A 9 35.21 9.16 -18.80
C ALA A 9 35.11 8.66 -17.36
N LYS A 10 36.06 9.07 -16.50
CA LYS A 10 36.06 8.74 -15.06
C LYS A 10 34.86 9.32 -14.34
N THR A 11 34.49 10.56 -14.65
CA THR A 11 33.34 11.24 -14.05
C THR A 11 32.02 10.59 -14.46
N ARG A 12 31.88 10.24 -15.75
CA ARG A 12 30.71 9.49 -16.26
C ARG A 12 30.59 8.11 -15.62
N PHE A 13 31.70 7.39 -15.49
CA PHE A 13 31.72 6.07 -14.87
C PHE A 13 31.31 6.13 -13.39
N THR A 14 31.82 7.10 -12.63
CA THR A 14 31.44 7.33 -11.23
C THR A 14 29.97 7.70 -11.08
N PHE A 15 29.44 8.53 -11.99
CA PHE A 15 28.03 8.91 -11.99
C PHE A 15 27.10 7.73 -12.28
N VAL A 16 27.45 6.89 -13.27
CA VAL A 16 26.70 5.67 -13.61
C VAL A 16 26.72 4.68 -12.43
N PHE A 17 27.89 4.47 -11.82
CA PHE A 17 28.00 3.57 -10.66
C PHE A 17 27.20 4.06 -9.45
N ALA A 18 27.24 5.36 -9.17
CA ALA A 18 26.44 5.98 -8.11
C ALA A 18 24.92 5.87 -8.40
N SER A 19 24.53 5.98 -9.67
CA SER A 19 23.14 5.84 -10.10
C SER A 19 22.65 4.39 -9.95
N ILE A 20 23.46 3.40 -10.32
CA ILE A 20 23.14 1.98 -10.16
C ILE A 20 23.02 1.63 -8.68
N LYS A 21 24.00 2.02 -7.85
CA LYS A 21 23.97 1.78 -6.41
C LYS A 21 22.74 2.39 -5.74
N LYS A 22 22.35 3.61 -6.13
CA LYS A 22 21.15 4.27 -5.64
C LYS A 22 19.86 3.56 -6.09
N SER A 23 19.88 2.95 -7.29
CA SER A 23 18.76 2.14 -7.79
C SER A 23 18.59 0.86 -6.96
N ASP A 24 19.71 0.18 -6.65
CA ASP A 24 19.69 -1.05 -5.84
C ASP A 24 19.25 -0.79 -4.40
N GLU A 25 19.73 0.30 -3.78
CA GLU A 25 19.29 0.71 -2.45
C GLU A 25 17.79 1.06 -2.42
N ASN A 26 17.29 1.75 -3.45
CA ASN A 26 15.86 2.05 -3.56
C ASN A 26 15.02 0.78 -3.77
N MET A 27 15.50 -0.19 -4.52
CA MET A 27 14.82 -1.47 -4.75
C MET A 27 14.76 -2.30 -3.46
N LEU A 28 15.86 -2.38 -2.70
CA LEU A 28 15.90 -3.04 -1.38
C LEU A 28 14.97 -2.38 -0.35
N LEU A 29 14.86 -1.05 -0.38
CA LEU A 29 13.91 -0.32 0.47
C LEU A 29 12.45 -0.59 0.07
N LEU A 30 12.19 -0.75 -1.23
CA LEU A 30 10.89 -1.17 -1.76
C LEU A 30 10.47 -2.53 -1.20
N ASP A 31 11.37 -3.52 -1.25
CA ASP A 31 11.10 -4.88 -0.77
C ASP A 31 10.80 -4.88 0.73
N LYS A 32 11.60 -4.17 1.53
CA LYS A 32 11.39 -4.05 2.97
C LYS A 32 10.08 -3.34 3.33
N GLN A 33 9.71 -2.29 2.61
CA GLN A 33 8.46 -1.57 2.84
C GLN A 33 7.25 -2.43 2.45
N LEU A 34 7.34 -3.15 1.33
CA LEU A 34 6.30 -4.06 0.89
C LEU A 34 6.08 -5.20 1.90
N LEU A 35 7.16 -5.82 2.39
CA LEU A 35 7.07 -6.86 3.42
C LEU A 35 6.42 -6.34 4.71
N LYS A 36 6.81 -5.15 5.18
CA LYS A 36 6.17 -4.50 6.33
C LYS A 36 4.69 -4.25 6.09
N PHE A 37 4.34 -3.78 4.90
CA PHE A 37 2.95 -3.53 4.53
C PHE A 37 2.11 -4.81 4.56
N LEU A 38 2.62 -5.92 4.00
CA LEU A 38 1.95 -7.22 4.04
C LEU A 38 1.81 -7.75 5.47
N PHE A 39 2.85 -7.61 6.28
CA PHE A 39 2.79 -7.98 7.69
C PHE A 39 1.73 -7.18 8.46
N VAL A 40 1.65 -5.87 8.23
CA VAL A 40 0.59 -5.01 8.78
C VAL A 40 -0.79 -5.47 8.33
N GLY A 41 -0.95 -5.88 7.06
CA GLY A 41 -2.20 -6.41 6.55
C GLY A 41 -2.65 -7.68 7.28
N ILE A 42 -1.73 -8.62 7.52
CA ILE A 42 -2.01 -9.84 8.28
C ILE A 42 -2.37 -9.51 9.72
N ALA A 43 -1.56 -8.70 10.40
CA ALA A 43 -1.81 -8.29 11.79
C ALA A 43 -3.17 -7.60 11.93
N ASN A 44 -3.52 -6.72 11.00
CA ASN A 44 -4.79 -6.03 10.95
C ASN A 44 -5.98 -7.00 10.82
N THR A 45 -5.84 -8.00 9.95
CA THR A 45 -6.85 -9.05 9.77
C THR A 45 -7.04 -9.87 11.05
N LEU A 46 -5.95 -10.27 11.70
CA LEU A 46 -6.01 -11.05 12.94
C LEU A 46 -6.68 -10.26 14.07
N VAL A 47 -6.30 -9.00 14.26
CA VAL A 47 -6.89 -8.14 15.30
C VAL A 47 -8.36 -7.86 15.02
N GLY A 48 -8.69 -7.50 13.78
CA GLY A 48 -10.07 -7.19 13.39
C GLY A 48 -11.00 -8.40 13.51
N CYS A 49 -10.59 -9.55 12.97
CA CYS A 49 -11.36 -10.79 13.09
C CYS A 49 -11.47 -11.23 14.55
N GLY A 50 -10.38 -11.17 15.31
CA GLY A 50 -10.40 -11.51 16.74
C GLY A 50 -11.41 -10.67 17.52
N LEU A 51 -11.40 -9.35 17.31
CA LEU A 51 -12.35 -8.44 17.93
C LEU A 51 -13.81 -8.78 17.53
N MET A 52 -14.06 -9.02 16.24
CA MET A 52 -15.39 -9.36 15.75
C MET A 52 -15.91 -10.66 16.43
N PHE A 53 -15.07 -11.71 16.50
CA PHE A 53 -15.45 -12.97 17.13
C PHE A 53 -15.71 -12.83 18.63
N ILE A 54 -14.90 -12.05 19.35
CA ILE A 54 -15.11 -11.78 20.77
C ILE A 54 -16.42 -11.04 21.00
N LEU A 55 -16.68 -9.97 20.25
CA LEU A 55 -17.91 -9.19 20.39
C LEU A 55 -19.15 -10.03 20.08
N TYR A 56 -19.11 -10.84 19.03
CA TYR A 56 -20.25 -11.65 18.61
C TYR A 56 -20.49 -12.84 19.55
N ASN A 57 -19.45 -13.62 19.87
CA ASN A 57 -19.62 -14.88 20.60
C ASN A 57 -19.58 -14.72 22.12
N CYS A 58 -18.77 -13.78 22.67
CA CYS A 58 -18.63 -13.61 24.11
C CYS A 58 -19.59 -12.57 24.67
N PHE A 59 -19.82 -11.48 23.94
CA PHE A 59 -20.69 -10.39 24.38
C PHE A 59 -22.09 -10.42 23.80
N GLY A 60 -22.39 -11.34 22.88
CA GLY A 60 -23.72 -11.46 22.26
C GLY A 60 -24.14 -10.26 21.42
N ILE A 61 -23.17 -9.47 20.97
CA ILE A 61 -23.43 -8.27 20.16
C ILE A 61 -23.85 -8.70 18.75
N SER A 62 -24.76 -7.93 18.13
CA SER A 62 -25.28 -8.27 16.81
C SER A 62 -24.16 -8.40 15.76
N TYR A 63 -24.38 -9.27 14.77
CA TYR A 63 -23.43 -9.51 13.65
C TYR A 63 -23.01 -8.20 12.96
N TRP A 64 -23.97 -7.34 12.65
CA TRP A 64 -23.72 -6.07 11.96
C TRP A 64 -22.83 -5.12 12.76
N PHE A 65 -23.09 -5.01 14.07
CA PHE A 65 -22.30 -4.13 14.94
C PHE A 65 -20.90 -4.69 15.18
N SER A 66 -20.76 -6.01 15.39
CA SER A 66 -19.46 -6.66 15.54
C SER A 66 -18.61 -6.53 14.28
N SER A 67 -19.24 -6.65 13.10
CA SER A 67 -18.58 -6.44 11.80
C SER A 67 -18.15 -4.98 11.62
N ALA A 68 -19.01 -4.02 11.95
CA ALA A 68 -18.66 -2.60 11.87
C ALA A 68 -17.47 -2.25 12.78
N CYS A 69 -17.41 -2.79 14.00
CA CYS A 69 -16.28 -2.63 14.92
C CYS A 69 -14.98 -3.21 14.34
N ASN A 70 -15.04 -4.37 13.67
CA ASN A 70 -13.88 -4.93 12.96
C ASN A 70 -13.34 -3.94 11.91
N TYR A 71 -14.19 -3.44 11.02
CA TYR A 71 -13.76 -2.52 9.97
C TYR A 71 -13.22 -1.20 10.51
N LEU A 72 -13.86 -0.64 11.53
CA LEU A 72 -13.38 0.60 12.18
C LEU A 72 -12.02 0.39 12.84
N THR A 73 -11.90 -0.63 13.67
CA THR A 73 -10.64 -0.95 14.37
C THR A 73 -9.54 -1.29 13.37
N GLY A 74 -9.88 -2.11 12.37
CA GLY A 74 -8.96 -2.46 11.30
C GLY A 74 -8.49 -1.25 10.49
N GLY A 75 -9.39 -0.34 10.14
CA GLY A 75 -9.04 0.90 9.43
C GLY A 75 -8.13 1.82 10.24
N ILE A 76 -8.43 2.03 11.52
CA ILE A 76 -7.61 2.83 12.43
C ILE A 76 -6.22 2.19 12.59
N LEU A 77 -6.18 0.89 12.90
CA LEU A 77 -4.93 0.16 13.06
C LEU A 77 -4.07 0.19 11.79
N SER A 78 -4.70 -0.05 10.64
CA SER A 78 -4.06 0.01 9.33
C SER A 78 -3.44 1.38 9.05
N TYR A 79 -4.17 2.46 9.34
CA TYR A 79 -3.65 3.82 9.18
C TYR A 79 -2.39 4.05 10.02
N PHE A 80 -2.45 3.75 11.32
CA PHE A 80 -1.33 4.01 12.22
C PHE A 80 -0.12 3.11 11.93
N LEU A 81 -0.33 1.82 11.73
CA LEU A 81 0.76 0.90 11.42
C LEU A 81 1.41 1.22 10.08
N ASN A 82 0.63 1.48 9.04
CA ASN A 82 1.21 1.88 7.76
C ASN A 82 1.94 3.21 7.86
N LYS A 83 1.36 4.20 8.53
CA LYS A 83 1.97 5.51 8.72
C LYS A 83 3.31 5.44 9.44
N TYR A 84 3.34 4.81 10.61
CA TYR A 84 4.51 4.86 11.50
C TYR A 84 5.49 3.71 11.28
N PHE A 85 4.99 2.50 11.00
CA PHE A 85 5.83 1.31 10.87
C PHE A 85 6.28 1.06 9.42
N THR A 86 5.35 1.12 8.46
CA THR A 86 5.66 0.83 7.05
C THR A 86 6.35 2.02 6.38
N PHE A 87 5.71 3.19 6.40
CA PHE A 87 6.18 4.37 5.67
C PHE A 87 6.96 5.37 6.52
N GLN A 88 7.04 5.16 7.84
CA GLN A 88 7.80 5.96 8.80
C GLN A 88 7.51 7.47 8.70
N ASN A 89 6.26 7.83 8.39
CA ASN A 89 5.81 9.20 8.22
C ASN A 89 5.38 9.78 9.56
N LYS A 90 6.09 10.78 10.06
CA LYS A 90 5.84 11.44 11.36
C LYS A 90 4.92 12.66 11.28
N GLN A 91 4.46 13.02 10.10
CA GLN A 91 3.62 14.22 9.92
C GLN A 91 2.23 14.01 10.50
N LYS A 92 1.73 15.03 11.21
CA LYS A 92 0.37 15.05 11.72
C LYS A 92 -0.49 15.91 10.78
N SER A 93 -1.33 15.28 9.97
CA SER A 93 -2.22 15.98 9.05
C SER A 93 -3.55 15.25 8.91
N LEU A 94 -4.65 15.95 9.14
CA LEU A 94 -5.99 15.43 8.87
C LEU A 94 -6.21 15.13 7.38
N LYS A 95 -5.53 15.88 6.50
CA LYS A 95 -5.57 15.62 5.06
C LYS A 95 -5.05 14.23 4.71
N GLN A 96 -4.02 13.73 5.43
CA GLN A 96 -3.51 12.37 5.21
C GLN A 96 -4.56 11.29 5.54
N VAL A 97 -5.37 11.50 6.58
CA VAL A 97 -6.46 10.57 6.92
C VAL A 97 -7.49 10.51 5.80
N ILE A 98 -7.88 11.67 5.28
CA ILE A 98 -8.84 11.75 4.16
C ILE A 98 -8.26 11.08 2.92
N TYR A 99 -7.01 11.38 2.55
CA TYR A 99 -6.34 10.72 1.42
C TYR A 99 -6.22 9.21 1.61
N PHE A 100 -5.98 8.75 2.84
CA PHE A 100 -5.95 7.32 3.14
C PHE A 100 -7.31 6.66 2.89
N ILE A 101 -8.40 7.22 3.39
CA ILE A 101 -9.76 6.69 3.20
C ILE A 101 -10.15 6.70 1.73
N VAL A 102 -9.90 7.79 1.02
CA VAL A 102 -10.17 7.93 -0.41
C VAL A 102 -9.34 6.91 -1.21
N ASN A 103 -8.07 6.74 -0.86
CA ASN A 103 -7.21 5.74 -1.50
C ASN A 103 -7.76 4.32 -1.33
N LEU A 104 -8.19 3.93 -0.12
CA LEU A 104 -8.80 2.62 0.13
C LEU A 104 -10.02 2.40 -0.77
N ALA A 105 -10.92 3.38 -0.84
CA ALA A 105 -12.13 3.29 -1.65
C ALA A 105 -11.82 3.18 -3.14
N ILE A 106 -10.96 4.04 -3.68
CA ILE A 106 -10.57 4.03 -5.09
C ILE A 106 -9.90 2.70 -5.45
N CYS A 107 -8.93 2.25 -4.65
CA CYS A 107 -8.22 0.99 -4.90
C CYS A 107 -9.18 -0.21 -4.86
N TYR A 108 -10.16 -0.21 -3.94
CA TYR A 108 -11.16 -1.26 -3.87
C TYR A 108 -11.99 -1.34 -5.15
N PHE A 109 -12.61 -0.23 -5.55
CA PHE A 109 -13.45 -0.23 -6.75
C PHE A 109 -12.66 -0.58 -8.02
N LEU A 110 -11.47 -0.01 -8.19
CA LEU A 110 -10.62 -0.30 -9.35
C LEU A 110 -10.18 -1.77 -9.38
N ALA A 111 -9.69 -2.31 -8.26
CA ALA A 111 -9.18 -3.66 -8.20
C ALA A 111 -10.26 -4.70 -8.53
N TYR A 112 -11.42 -4.60 -7.90
CA TYR A 112 -12.49 -5.57 -8.10
C TYR A 112 -13.18 -5.40 -9.44
N PHE A 113 -13.30 -4.19 -9.96
CA PHE A 113 -13.80 -3.94 -11.31
C PHE A 113 -12.89 -4.57 -12.38
N ILE A 114 -11.58 -4.32 -12.28
CA ILE A 114 -10.59 -4.88 -13.21
C ILE A 114 -10.57 -6.42 -13.10
N ALA A 115 -10.49 -6.95 -11.88
CA ALA A 115 -10.44 -8.38 -11.65
C ALA A 115 -11.66 -9.09 -12.22
N LYS A 116 -12.87 -8.61 -11.91
CA LYS A 116 -14.12 -9.21 -12.39
C LYS A 116 -14.17 -9.21 -13.91
N LYS A 117 -13.91 -8.06 -14.54
CA LYS A 117 -13.96 -7.93 -16.00
C LYS A 117 -12.92 -8.84 -16.69
N SER A 118 -11.68 -8.87 -16.19
CA SER A 118 -10.60 -9.67 -16.77
C SER A 118 -10.86 -11.17 -16.62
N VAL A 119 -11.25 -11.62 -15.42
CA VAL A 119 -11.51 -13.03 -15.16
C VAL A 119 -12.72 -13.53 -15.94
N TYR A 120 -13.79 -12.76 -16.05
CA TYR A 120 -14.97 -13.12 -16.82
C TYR A 120 -14.70 -13.20 -18.32
N PHE A 121 -13.76 -12.40 -18.81
CA PHE A 121 -13.32 -12.49 -20.20
C PHE A 121 -12.45 -13.72 -20.46
N ILE A 122 -11.44 -13.97 -19.59
CA ILE A 122 -10.47 -15.05 -19.76
C ILE A 122 -11.10 -16.43 -19.51
N LEU A 123 -11.95 -16.53 -18.48
CA LEU A 123 -12.55 -17.80 -18.05
C LEU A 123 -14.02 -17.91 -18.48
N SER A 124 -14.37 -17.39 -19.65
CA SER A 124 -15.76 -17.35 -20.14
C SER A 124 -16.48 -18.71 -20.21
N THR A 125 -15.73 -19.79 -20.39
CA THR A 125 -16.23 -21.18 -20.48
C THR A 125 -16.44 -21.86 -19.14
N GLN A 126 -15.94 -21.26 -18.04
CA GLN A 126 -16.02 -21.84 -16.70
C GLN A 126 -17.33 -21.48 -15.99
N SER A 127 -17.67 -22.24 -14.94
CA SER A 127 -18.86 -21.96 -14.14
C SER A 127 -18.79 -20.57 -13.46
N GLU A 128 -19.93 -19.93 -13.31
CA GLU A 128 -20.02 -18.60 -12.69
C GLU A 128 -19.37 -18.56 -11.29
N LYS A 129 -19.66 -19.60 -10.48
CA LYS A 129 -19.10 -19.73 -9.13
C LYS A 129 -17.57 -19.80 -9.11
N PHE A 130 -16.97 -20.48 -10.09
CA PHE A 130 -15.52 -20.56 -10.22
C PHE A 130 -14.94 -19.22 -10.64
N ARG A 131 -15.54 -18.55 -11.63
CA ARG A 131 -15.12 -17.21 -12.08
C ARG A 131 -15.17 -16.17 -10.96
N ASP A 132 -16.23 -16.17 -10.15
CA ASP A 132 -16.36 -15.25 -9.02
C ASP A 132 -15.26 -15.47 -7.97
N ASN A 133 -14.97 -16.72 -7.61
CA ASN A 133 -13.89 -17.02 -6.66
C ASN A 133 -12.52 -16.58 -7.19
N VAL A 134 -12.22 -16.84 -8.46
CA VAL A 134 -10.96 -16.38 -9.09
C VAL A 134 -10.92 -14.86 -9.17
N ALA A 135 -12.05 -14.20 -9.48
CA ALA A 135 -12.14 -12.74 -9.52
C ALA A 135 -11.92 -12.11 -8.13
N LEU A 136 -12.48 -12.71 -7.08
CA LEU A 136 -12.25 -12.26 -5.69
C LEU A 136 -10.78 -12.35 -5.31
N LEU A 137 -10.12 -13.50 -5.54
CA LEU A 137 -8.70 -13.68 -5.24
C LEU A 137 -7.82 -12.73 -6.04
N SER A 138 -8.08 -12.60 -7.35
CA SER A 138 -7.35 -11.65 -8.21
C SER A 138 -7.56 -10.21 -7.76
N GLY A 139 -8.79 -9.86 -7.38
CA GLY A 139 -9.14 -8.56 -6.83
C GLY A 139 -8.36 -8.23 -5.56
N MET A 140 -8.21 -9.18 -4.64
CA MET A 140 -7.40 -9.02 -3.42
C MET A 140 -5.93 -8.73 -3.74
N CYS A 141 -5.34 -9.45 -4.70
CA CYS A 141 -3.95 -9.20 -5.12
C CYS A 141 -3.79 -7.81 -5.75
N ILE A 142 -4.67 -7.45 -6.69
CA ILE A 142 -4.63 -6.14 -7.36
C ILE A 142 -4.88 -5.02 -6.35
N TYR A 143 -5.85 -5.19 -5.44
CA TYR A 143 -6.13 -4.23 -4.36
C TYR A 143 -4.89 -4.00 -3.49
N THR A 144 -4.22 -5.07 -3.06
CA THR A 144 -3.04 -4.97 -2.21
C THR A 144 -1.93 -4.17 -2.91
N ALA A 145 -1.68 -4.45 -4.19
CA ALA A 145 -0.68 -3.74 -4.98
C ALA A 145 -1.04 -2.25 -5.17
N LEU A 146 -2.27 -1.96 -5.60
CA LEU A 146 -2.74 -0.58 -5.80
C LEU A 146 -2.75 0.19 -4.48
N ASN A 147 -3.22 -0.42 -3.40
CA ASN A 147 -3.27 0.22 -2.09
C ASN A 147 -1.87 0.52 -1.54
N TYR A 148 -0.91 -0.39 -1.70
CA TYR A 148 0.49 -0.13 -1.36
C TYR A 148 1.06 1.05 -2.15
N LEU A 149 0.89 1.06 -3.47
CA LEU A 149 1.37 2.13 -4.33
C LEU A 149 0.71 3.48 -4.00
N GLY A 150 -0.60 3.49 -3.82
CA GLY A 150 -1.36 4.69 -3.47
C GLY A 150 -0.96 5.26 -2.11
N GLN A 151 -0.78 4.42 -1.10
CA GLN A 151 -0.30 4.86 0.21
C GLN A 151 1.13 5.42 0.14
N ARG A 152 2.01 4.78 -0.62
CA ARG A 152 3.39 5.21 -0.78
C ARG A 152 3.53 6.51 -1.55
N LEU A 153 2.82 6.64 -2.68
CA LEU A 153 2.99 7.75 -3.62
C LEU A 153 2.12 8.96 -3.32
N ILE A 154 0.95 8.74 -2.70
CA ILE A 154 -0.05 9.79 -2.49
C ILE A 154 -0.20 10.10 -0.99
N VAL A 155 -0.53 9.08 -0.18
CA VAL A 155 -0.91 9.31 1.22
C VAL A 155 0.29 9.68 2.10
N PHE A 156 1.39 8.95 1.97
CA PHE A 156 2.59 9.09 2.83
C PHE A 156 3.82 9.61 2.08
N ASN A 157 3.64 10.32 0.97
CA ASN A 157 4.76 10.84 0.19
C ASN A 157 5.55 11.89 0.98
N HIS A 158 6.84 11.65 1.13
CA HIS A 158 7.76 12.50 1.90
C HIS A 158 8.20 13.77 1.14
N LYS A 159 8.05 13.82 -0.19
CA LYS A 159 8.65 14.87 -1.02
C LYS A 159 7.98 16.24 -0.93
N GLU A 160 6.71 16.31 -0.56
CA GLU A 160 5.96 17.58 -0.59
C GLU A 160 6.31 18.57 0.55
N ASN A 161 7.07 18.13 1.55
CA ASN A 161 7.32 18.91 2.76
C ASN A 161 8.74 19.46 2.91
N SER A 162 9.71 18.96 2.16
CA SER A 162 11.05 19.56 2.12
C SER A 162 11.01 20.93 1.45
N THR A 163 10.26 21.05 0.35
CA THR A 163 10.10 22.30 -0.40
C THR A 163 9.32 23.38 0.34
N LYS A 164 8.33 23.01 1.17
CA LYS A 164 7.56 23.99 1.96
C LYS A 164 8.33 24.51 3.19
N ASN A 165 9.26 23.76 3.72
CA ASN A 165 10.09 24.21 4.84
C ASN A 165 11.29 25.05 4.37
N GLU A 166 11.78 24.84 3.15
CA GLU A 166 12.81 25.72 2.56
C GLU A 166 12.24 27.06 2.08
N ALA A 167 10.99 27.10 1.64
CA ALA A 167 10.30 28.33 1.24
C ALA A 167 9.82 29.20 2.42
N ARG A 168 9.92 28.70 3.66
CA ARG A 168 9.54 29.42 4.89
C ARG A 168 10.73 29.91 5.73
N LYS A 169 11.96 29.63 5.29
CA LYS A 169 13.19 30.20 5.85
C LYS A 169 13.72 31.31 4.95
#